data_4426f669d721379826701fbe12223337
#
_entry.id   4426f669d721379826701fbe12223337
#
_cell.length_a   1.000
_cell.length_b   1.000
_cell.length_c   1.000
_cell.angle_alpha   90.00
_cell.angle_beta   90.00
_cell.angle_gamma   90.00
#
_symmetry.space_group_name_H-M   'P 1'
#
loop_
_entity.id
_entity.type
_entity.pdbx_description
1 polymer ?
#
loop_
_entity_poly.entity_id
_entity_poly.type
_entity_poly.pdbx_seq_one_letter_code
_entity_poly.pdbx_strand_id
1 'polypeptide(L)'
;IGLVLGGGGARGCAHIGVLRALEELGIPIDLVGGTSIGSFVGGLYARDGAAVSSHGRAKRFAGRMASLWRFVTDLTYPLVSYTTGHEFNRGIFKCFSDTHIEDMWLPYFCNTTNITWSRMEVHLSGYAWRYIRASMTLAGLVPPMIDDGDMLVDGGYTDNLPVSIMLAMGARTVIAIDVSSIDDTTSQSYGDTLSGWWVLLNRFNPFSNMRMIPSIPDIQTRLTYTTSVKMLESAKANEACLY
;
A
#
# COMPACT_ATOMS: atom_id res chain seq x y z
N ILE A 1 4.97 2.15 22.18
CA ILE A 1 5.56 1.48 21.02
C ILE A 1 4.73 1.84 19.80
N GLY A 2 5.39 2.37 18.77
CA GLY A 2 4.79 2.64 17.47
C GLY A 2 5.00 1.47 16.51
N LEU A 3 3.99 1.14 15.70
CA LEU A 3 4.07 0.14 14.65
C LEU A 3 3.92 0.82 13.28
N VAL A 4 4.92 0.69 12.43
CA VAL A 4 4.89 1.20 11.05
C VAL A 4 4.88 0.05 10.05
N LEU A 5 3.86 0.03 9.19
CA LEU A 5 3.66 -1.00 8.19
C LEU A 5 3.91 -0.43 6.79
N GLY A 6 4.91 -0.96 6.12
CA GLY A 6 5.31 -0.52 4.78
C GLY A 6 4.40 -0.99 3.65
N GLY A 7 4.50 -0.32 2.52
CA GLY A 7 3.85 -0.72 1.28
C GLY A 7 4.54 -1.92 0.63
N GLY A 8 3.79 -2.72 -0.13
CA GLY A 8 4.32 -3.90 -0.83
C GLY A 8 3.26 -4.69 -1.60
N GLY A 9 2.11 -4.09 -1.87
CA GLY A 9 1.03 -4.72 -2.63
C GLY A 9 0.55 -6.03 -1.98
N ALA A 10 0.49 -7.11 -2.75
CA ALA A 10 0.01 -8.40 -2.26
C ALA A 10 0.84 -9.00 -1.10
N ARG A 11 2.11 -8.61 -0.97
CA ARG A 11 2.99 -9.05 0.13
C ARG A 11 2.54 -8.52 1.50
N GLY A 12 1.72 -7.49 1.54
CA GLY A 12 1.12 -6.96 2.78
C GLY A 12 0.30 -7.95 3.60
N CYS A 13 -0.02 -9.14 3.05
CA CYS A 13 -0.60 -10.21 3.86
C CYS A 13 0.32 -10.65 5.00
N ALA A 14 1.65 -10.45 4.88
CA ALA A 14 2.62 -10.74 5.94
C ALA A 14 2.40 -9.86 7.19
N HIS A 15 1.93 -8.61 7.03
CA HIS A 15 1.61 -7.75 8.15
C HIS A 15 0.63 -8.37 9.15
N ILE A 16 -0.34 -9.14 8.66
CA ILE A 16 -1.32 -9.82 9.51
C ILE A 16 -0.65 -10.88 10.39
N GLY A 17 0.34 -11.60 9.84
CA GLY A 17 1.13 -12.54 10.60
C GLY A 17 1.93 -11.87 11.71
N VAL A 18 2.53 -10.71 11.41
CA VAL A 18 3.27 -9.91 12.38
C VAL A 18 2.34 -9.40 13.50
N LEU A 19 1.18 -8.83 13.15
CA LEU A 19 0.19 -8.39 14.13
C LEU A 19 -0.20 -9.51 15.10
N ARG A 20 -0.46 -10.70 14.58
CA ARG A 20 -0.77 -11.88 15.41
C ARG A 20 0.39 -12.26 16.33
N ALA A 21 1.61 -12.27 15.82
CA ALA A 21 2.78 -12.58 16.62
C ALA A 21 2.99 -11.56 17.75
N LEU A 22 2.79 -10.26 17.49
CA LEU A 22 2.87 -9.20 18.48
C LEU A 22 1.80 -9.37 19.57
N GLU A 23 0.55 -9.71 19.20
CA GLU A 23 -0.51 -10.02 20.18
C GLU A 23 -0.21 -11.26 21.00
N GLU A 24 0.23 -12.36 20.37
CA GLU A 24 0.59 -13.62 21.04
C GLU A 24 1.75 -13.45 22.03
N LEU A 25 2.68 -12.55 21.71
CA LEU A 25 3.81 -12.21 22.60
C LEU A 25 3.47 -11.15 23.66
N GLY A 26 2.26 -10.60 23.63
CA GLY A 26 1.84 -9.55 24.56
C GLY A 26 2.59 -8.24 24.39
N ILE A 27 3.10 -7.94 23.19
CA ILE A 27 3.78 -6.68 22.87
C ILE A 27 2.73 -5.59 22.65
N PRO A 28 2.64 -4.57 23.51
CA PRO A 28 1.63 -3.53 23.40
C PRO A 28 1.98 -2.59 22.24
N ILE A 29 0.99 -2.28 21.39
CA ILE A 29 1.09 -1.28 20.34
C ILE A 29 0.24 -0.09 20.72
N ASP A 30 0.86 1.09 20.80
CA ASP A 30 0.22 2.33 21.22
C ASP A 30 -0.18 3.23 20.04
N LEU A 31 0.57 3.16 18.93
CA LEU A 31 0.36 3.94 17.73
C LEU A 31 0.57 3.07 16.48
N VAL A 32 -0.22 3.29 15.45
CA VAL A 32 -0.11 2.56 14.20
C VAL A 32 0.00 3.53 13.04
N GLY A 33 0.89 3.25 12.11
CA GLY A 33 1.00 4.02 10.88
C GLY A 33 1.33 3.12 9.70
N GLY A 34 1.08 3.59 8.49
CA GLY A 34 1.46 2.80 7.34
C GLY A 34 1.24 3.47 6.00
N THR A 35 1.83 2.83 5.00
CA THR A 35 1.82 3.25 3.61
C THR A 35 1.20 2.16 2.74
N SER A 36 0.41 2.55 1.74
CA SER A 36 -0.16 1.61 0.77
C SER A 36 -0.92 0.46 1.45
N ILE A 37 -0.57 -0.80 1.14
CA ILE A 37 -1.18 -1.96 1.81
C ILE A 37 -0.94 -1.94 3.33
N GLY A 38 0.17 -1.38 3.79
CA GLY A 38 0.44 -1.18 5.22
C GLY A 38 -0.55 -0.22 5.86
N SER A 39 -0.95 0.85 5.16
CA SER A 39 -2.01 1.74 5.62
C SER A 39 -3.35 1.02 5.78
N PHE A 40 -3.68 0.13 4.84
CA PHE A 40 -4.91 -0.66 4.89
C PHE A 40 -4.93 -1.65 6.06
N VAL A 41 -3.87 -2.45 6.22
CA VAL A 41 -3.78 -3.44 7.30
C VAL A 41 -3.66 -2.75 8.67
N GLY A 42 -2.82 -1.70 8.77
CA GLY A 42 -2.67 -0.90 9.97
C GLY A 42 -3.97 -0.20 10.38
N GLY A 43 -4.69 0.38 9.41
CA GLY A 43 -5.99 1.00 9.65
C GLY A 43 -7.05 0.00 10.13
N LEU A 44 -7.08 -1.23 9.59
CA LEU A 44 -7.96 -2.27 10.10
C LEU A 44 -7.62 -2.63 11.56
N TYR A 45 -6.33 -2.73 11.87
CA TYR A 45 -5.87 -3.03 13.22
C TYR A 45 -6.17 -1.89 14.19
N ALA A 46 -5.87 -0.66 13.81
CA ALA A 46 -6.15 0.52 14.62
C ALA A 46 -7.67 0.68 14.91
N ARG A 47 -8.52 0.32 13.95
CA ARG A 47 -9.96 0.36 14.08
C ARG A 47 -10.53 -0.75 14.95
N ASP A 48 -10.08 -2.00 14.74
CA ASP A 48 -10.71 -3.18 15.34
C ASP A 48 -10.01 -3.63 16.64
N GLY A 49 -8.79 -3.19 16.89
CA GLY A 49 -7.97 -3.55 18.06
C GLY A 49 -7.57 -5.03 18.12
N ALA A 50 -7.74 -5.80 17.02
CA ALA A 50 -7.47 -7.23 16.99
C ALA A 50 -7.02 -7.72 15.61
N ALA A 51 -5.96 -8.52 15.56
CA ALA A 51 -5.41 -9.10 14.33
C ALA A 51 -6.39 -10.08 13.67
N VAL A 52 -7.19 -10.80 14.43
CA VAL A 52 -8.18 -11.76 13.91
C VAL A 52 -9.27 -11.06 13.10
N SER A 53 -9.81 -9.96 13.61
CA SER A 53 -10.82 -9.14 12.92
C SER A 53 -10.25 -8.53 11.65
N SER A 54 -9.04 -7.98 11.74
CA SER A 54 -8.30 -7.39 10.62
C SER A 54 -8.07 -8.42 9.51
N HIS A 55 -7.66 -9.64 9.86
CA HIS A 55 -7.50 -10.75 8.91
C HIS A 55 -8.81 -11.06 8.17
N GLY A 56 -9.93 -11.19 8.89
CA GLY A 56 -11.23 -11.48 8.29
C GLY A 56 -11.65 -10.44 7.26
N ARG A 57 -11.43 -9.15 7.52
CA ARG A 57 -11.73 -8.06 6.60
C ARG A 57 -10.76 -8.02 5.42
N ALA A 58 -9.46 -8.14 5.68
CA ALA A 58 -8.43 -8.17 4.63
C ALA A 58 -8.64 -9.34 3.65
N LYS A 59 -9.00 -10.52 4.15
CA LYS A 59 -9.32 -11.69 3.32
C LYS A 59 -10.53 -11.44 2.42
N ARG A 60 -11.59 -10.81 2.92
CA ARG A 60 -12.75 -10.46 2.10
C ARG A 60 -12.41 -9.42 1.03
N PHE A 61 -11.60 -8.41 1.38
CA PHE A 61 -11.11 -7.43 0.41
C PHE A 61 -10.26 -8.10 -0.68
N ALA A 62 -9.28 -8.93 -0.31
CA ALA A 62 -8.42 -9.64 -1.25
C ALA A 62 -9.23 -10.56 -2.19
N GLY A 63 -10.21 -11.31 -1.66
CA GLY A 63 -11.09 -12.15 -2.46
C GLY A 63 -11.94 -11.35 -3.46
N ARG A 64 -12.33 -10.12 -3.10
CA ARG A 64 -13.02 -9.22 -4.01
C ARG A 64 -12.10 -8.73 -5.14
N MET A 65 -10.87 -8.33 -4.81
CA MET A 65 -9.88 -7.86 -5.79
C MET A 65 -9.37 -8.96 -6.70
N ALA A 66 -9.34 -10.21 -6.26
CA ALA A 66 -8.95 -11.36 -7.06
C ALA A 66 -10.00 -11.77 -8.12
N SER A 67 -11.20 -11.19 -8.11
CA SER A 67 -12.25 -11.54 -9.07
C SER A 67 -11.97 -10.95 -10.45
N LEU A 68 -11.61 -11.80 -11.40
CA LEU A 68 -11.35 -11.41 -12.79
C LEU A 68 -12.57 -10.70 -13.42
N TRP A 69 -13.78 -11.16 -13.14
CA TRP A 69 -15.00 -10.54 -13.67
C TRP A 69 -15.15 -9.09 -13.20
N ARG A 70 -14.91 -8.83 -11.92
CA ARG A 70 -14.94 -7.46 -11.37
C ARG A 70 -13.86 -6.57 -11.98
N PHE A 71 -12.66 -7.12 -12.17
CA PHE A 71 -11.58 -6.40 -12.83
C PHE A 71 -11.96 -6.01 -14.26
N VAL A 72 -12.49 -6.96 -15.05
CA VAL A 72 -12.90 -6.71 -16.45
C VAL A 72 -14.03 -5.67 -16.54
N THR A 73 -15.02 -5.73 -15.64
CA THR A 73 -16.13 -4.75 -15.61
C THR A 73 -15.72 -3.37 -15.10
N ASP A 74 -14.58 -3.26 -14.42
CA ASP A 74 -14.03 -1.98 -13.93
C ASP A 74 -13.01 -1.36 -14.89
N LEU A 75 -12.68 -2.03 -16.02
CA LEU A 75 -11.80 -1.47 -17.04
C LEU A 75 -12.41 -0.23 -17.69
N THR A 76 -11.58 0.75 -17.96
CA THR A 76 -11.97 1.98 -18.65
C THR A 76 -10.98 2.31 -19.77
N TYR A 77 -11.29 3.35 -20.56
CA TYR A 77 -10.35 3.86 -21.56
C TYR A 77 -9.10 4.39 -20.85
N PRO A 78 -7.89 3.89 -21.16
CA PRO A 78 -6.68 4.11 -20.35
C PRO A 78 -6.03 5.49 -20.59
N LEU A 79 -6.81 6.57 -20.43
CA LEU A 79 -6.29 7.95 -20.51
C LEU A 79 -5.64 8.36 -19.19
N VAL A 80 -6.30 8.06 -18.06
CA VAL A 80 -5.84 8.41 -16.70
C VAL A 80 -5.42 7.16 -15.95
N SER A 81 -6.18 6.07 -16.11
CA SER A 81 -5.95 4.80 -15.43
C SER A 81 -6.58 3.64 -16.22
N TYR A 82 -6.15 2.41 -15.93
CA TYR A 82 -6.72 1.20 -16.54
C TYR A 82 -8.09 0.84 -15.99
N THR A 83 -8.39 1.21 -14.74
CA THR A 83 -9.66 0.91 -14.10
C THR A 83 -10.36 2.20 -13.67
N THR A 84 -11.70 2.14 -13.53
CA THR A 84 -12.48 3.28 -13.00
C THR A 84 -12.21 3.50 -11.51
N GLY A 85 -11.71 2.50 -10.80
CA GLY A 85 -11.51 2.50 -9.35
C GLY A 85 -12.79 2.26 -8.54
N HIS A 86 -13.94 2.03 -9.17
CA HIS A 86 -15.21 1.83 -8.48
C HIS A 86 -15.18 0.59 -7.57
N GLU A 87 -14.72 -0.54 -8.10
CA GLU A 87 -14.65 -1.78 -7.33
C GLU A 87 -13.62 -1.70 -6.19
N PHE A 88 -12.53 -0.98 -6.42
CA PHE A 88 -11.51 -0.72 -5.41
C PHE A 88 -12.05 0.16 -4.28
N ASN A 89 -12.68 1.30 -4.61
CA ASN A 89 -13.32 2.19 -3.65
C ASN A 89 -14.36 1.44 -2.81
N ARG A 90 -15.24 0.68 -3.47
CA ARG A 90 -16.27 -0.11 -2.81
C ARG A 90 -15.69 -1.19 -1.89
N GLY A 91 -14.55 -1.78 -2.28
CA GLY A 91 -13.84 -2.76 -1.46
C GLY A 91 -13.33 -2.16 -0.15
N ILE A 92 -12.66 -1.02 -0.23
CA ILE A 92 -12.11 -0.32 0.94
C ILE A 92 -13.24 0.28 1.79
N PHE A 93 -14.23 0.91 1.17
CA PHE A 93 -15.40 1.44 1.89
C PHE A 93 -16.12 0.36 2.71
N LYS A 94 -16.27 -0.86 2.18
CA LYS A 94 -16.86 -1.98 2.94
C LYS A 94 -16.04 -2.41 4.15
N CYS A 95 -14.76 -2.10 4.17
CA CYS A 95 -13.90 -2.40 5.32
C CYS A 95 -13.99 -1.32 6.40
N PHE A 96 -14.08 -0.05 6.03
CA PHE A 96 -14.00 1.08 6.96
C PHE A 96 -15.33 1.80 7.16
N SER A 97 -16.26 1.72 6.21
CA SER A 97 -17.55 2.46 6.22
C SER A 97 -17.31 3.96 6.50
N ASP A 98 -18.05 4.54 7.43
CA ASP A 98 -17.97 5.94 7.83
C ASP A 98 -16.98 6.18 8.98
N THR A 99 -16.06 5.24 9.25
CA THR A 99 -15.03 5.40 10.29
C THR A 99 -14.11 6.56 9.95
N HIS A 100 -13.92 7.49 10.87
CA HIS A 100 -12.90 8.52 10.79
C HIS A 100 -11.58 8.02 11.42
N ILE A 101 -10.46 8.59 10.98
CA ILE A 101 -9.14 8.22 11.50
C ILE A 101 -9.04 8.53 12.99
N GLU A 102 -9.52 9.70 13.41
CA GLU A 102 -9.51 10.19 14.78
C GLU A 102 -10.41 9.40 15.74
N ASP A 103 -11.36 8.61 15.21
CA ASP A 103 -12.30 7.79 16.00
C ASP A 103 -11.82 6.34 16.17
N MET A 104 -10.61 5.99 15.69
CA MET A 104 -10.08 4.64 15.83
C MET A 104 -9.61 4.35 17.25
N TRP A 105 -9.60 3.08 17.65
CA TRP A 105 -9.16 2.65 18.98
C TRP A 105 -7.69 2.98 19.27
N LEU A 106 -6.83 2.86 18.26
CA LEU A 106 -5.43 3.27 18.36
C LEU A 106 -5.21 4.52 17.52
N PRO A 107 -4.42 5.48 17.99
CA PRO A 107 -3.95 6.59 17.17
C PRO A 107 -3.33 6.05 15.89
N TYR A 108 -3.78 6.58 14.75
CA TYR A 108 -3.44 6.05 13.44
C TYR A 108 -3.07 7.17 12.48
N PHE A 109 -2.14 6.90 11.59
CA PHE A 109 -1.90 7.73 10.42
C PHE A 109 -1.67 6.89 9.16
N CYS A 110 -1.95 7.49 8.01
CA CYS A 110 -1.43 7.04 6.73
C CYS A 110 -0.84 8.24 5.98
N ASN A 111 0.12 7.96 5.10
CA ASN A 111 0.69 8.98 4.23
C ASN A 111 0.26 8.79 2.78
N THR A 112 0.21 9.88 2.06
CA THR A 112 -0.01 9.95 0.61
C THR A 112 1.04 10.84 -0.03
N THR A 113 1.18 10.73 -1.34
CA THR A 113 1.93 11.68 -2.14
C THR A 113 0.97 12.63 -2.83
N ASN A 114 1.04 13.92 -2.50
CA ASN A 114 0.32 14.97 -3.20
C ASN A 114 1.13 15.39 -4.42
N ILE A 115 0.64 15.02 -5.61
CA ILE A 115 1.32 15.31 -6.87
C ILE A 115 1.02 16.72 -7.39
N THR A 116 0.01 17.41 -6.86
CA THR A 116 -0.26 18.83 -7.15
C THR A 116 0.83 19.72 -6.55
N TRP A 117 1.25 19.44 -5.31
CA TRP A 117 2.25 20.21 -4.58
C TRP A 117 3.62 19.52 -4.47
N SER A 118 3.78 18.33 -5.05
CA SER A 118 5.02 17.54 -5.02
C SER A 118 5.58 17.32 -3.60
N ARG A 119 4.69 16.94 -2.67
CA ARG A 119 5.04 16.69 -1.27
C ARG A 119 4.34 15.47 -0.70
N MET A 120 4.88 14.94 0.39
CA MET A 120 4.18 13.96 1.22
C MET A 120 3.11 14.66 2.05
N GLU A 121 1.98 14.01 2.22
CA GLU A 121 0.94 14.41 3.18
C GLU A 121 0.65 13.28 4.16
N VAL A 122 0.40 13.68 5.42
CA VAL A 122 0.11 12.76 6.52
C VAL A 122 -1.32 13.00 6.98
N HIS A 123 -2.12 11.96 6.98
CA HIS A 123 -3.52 12.04 7.34
C HIS A 123 -3.73 11.45 8.74
N LEU A 124 -4.17 12.32 9.65
CA LEU A 124 -4.44 12.03 11.07
C LEU A 124 -5.94 12.15 11.41
N SER A 125 -6.75 12.62 10.45
CA SER A 125 -8.18 12.85 10.62
C SER A 125 -8.93 12.71 9.31
N GLY A 126 -10.26 12.62 9.39
CA GLY A 126 -11.16 12.49 8.24
C GLY A 126 -11.49 11.04 7.90
N TYR A 127 -12.22 10.83 6.81
CA TYR A 127 -12.70 9.50 6.42
C TYR A 127 -11.54 8.56 6.10
N ALA A 128 -11.36 7.54 6.93
CA ALA A 128 -10.27 6.57 6.81
C ALA A 128 -10.22 5.90 5.43
N TRP A 129 -11.37 5.50 4.89
CA TRP A 129 -11.42 4.83 3.60
C TRP A 129 -10.88 5.69 2.45
N ARG A 130 -11.04 7.02 2.51
CA ARG A 130 -10.57 7.94 1.46
C ARG A 130 -9.05 8.00 1.44
N TYR A 131 -8.45 8.26 2.59
CA TYR A 131 -6.99 8.45 2.69
C TYR A 131 -6.23 7.12 2.58
N ILE A 132 -6.76 6.02 3.12
CA ILE A 132 -6.23 4.69 2.89
C ILE A 132 -6.29 4.31 1.40
N ARG A 133 -7.42 4.61 0.74
CA ARG A 133 -7.56 4.41 -0.69
C ARG A 133 -6.57 5.24 -1.49
N ALA A 134 -6.37 6.51 -1.11
CA ALA A 134 -5.38 7.38 -1.74
C ALA A 134 -3.96 6.81 -1.56
N SER A 135 -3.61 6.40 -0.33
CA SER A 135 -2.34 5.75 -0.01
C SER A 135 -2.08 4.45 -0.79
N MET A 136 -3.11 3.80 -1.31
CA MET A 136 -3.01 2.58 -2.12
C MET A 136 -3.13 2.85 -3.63
N THR A 137 -3.12 4.09 -4.07
CA THR A 137 -3.30 4.48 -5.46
C THR A 137 -2.00 4.41 -6.25
N LEU A 138 -1.77 3.30 -6.92
CA LEU A 138 -0.68 3.22 -7.91
C LEU A 138 -1.07 3.98 -9.19
N ALA A 139 -0.24 4.93 -9.59
CA ALA A 139 -0.46 5.76 -10.77
C ALA A 139 -0.65 4.91 -12.04
N GLY A 140 -1.65 5.24 -12.83
CA GLY A 140 -2.00 4.50 -14.05
C GLY A 140 -2.84 3.24 -13.82
N LEU A 141 -2.85 2.66 -12.62
CA LEU A 141 -3.68 1.48 -12.33
C LEU A 141 -5.08 1.90 -11.87
N VAL A 142 -5.14 2.83 -10.95
CA VAL A 142 -6.37 3.39 -10.37
C VAL A 142 -6.28 4.93 -10.46
N PRO A 143 -7.38 5.66 -10.71
CA PRO A 143 -7.32 7.12 -10.79
C PRO A 143 -6.90 7.74 -9.46
N PRO A 144 -6.12 8.85 -9.46
CA PRO A 144 -5.79 9.61 -8.26
C PRO A 144 -7.03 9.97 -7.44
N MET A 145 -6.89 10.02 -6.12
CA MET A 145 -7.95 10.55 -5.28
C MET A 145 -7.87 12.09 -5.29
N ILE A 146 -9.02 12.72 -5.50
CA ILE A 146 -9.11 14.19 -5.44
C ILE A 146 -9.59 14.58 -4.05
N ASP A 147 -8.82 15.45 -3.40
CA ASP A 147 -9.13 16.03 -2.09
C ASP A 147 -8.92 17.55 -2.16
N ASP A 148 -9.98 18.34 -2.00
CA ASP A 148 -10.00 19.79 -2.14
C ASP A 148 -9.27 20.33 -3.39
N GLY A 149 -9.33 19.59 -4.51
CA GLY A 149 -8.68 19.94 -5.77
C GLY A 149 -7.26 19.37 -5.93
N ASP A 150 -6.67 18.85 -4.89
CA ASP A 150 -5.36 18.21 -4.91
C ASP A 150 -5.44 16.73 -5.33
N MET A 151 -4.44 16.28 -6.08
CA MET A 151 -4.33 14.90 -6.53
C MET A 151 -3.43 14.09 -5.58
N LEU A 152 -4.04 13.11 -4.90
CA LEU A 152 -3.36 12.22 -3.98
C LEU A 152 -3.15 10.83 -4.62
N VAL A 153 -1.94 10.32 -4.48
CA VAL A 153 -1.52 8.98 -4.93
C VAL A 153 -0.78 8.24 -3.81
N ASP A 154 -0.31 7.03 -4.09
CA ASP A 154 0.34 6.14 -3.13
C ASP A 154 1.46 6.86 -2.35
N GLY A 155 1.45 6.71 -1.03
CA GLY A 155 2.46 7.29 -0.16
C GLY A 155 3.87 6.76 -0.38
N GLY A 156 3.99 5.56 -0.93
CA GLY A 156 5.28 4.94 -1.23
C GLY A 156 6.11 5.70 -2.27
N TYR A 157 5.52 6.59 -3.07
CA TYR A 157 6.30 7.46 -3.97
C TYR A 157 7.16 8.49 -3.22
N THR A 158 6.85 8.80 -1.99
CA THR A 158 7.63 9.72 -1.14
C THR A 158 8.30 9.01 0.02
N ASP A 159 7.57 8.22 0.79
CA ASP A 159 8.10 7.45 1.91
C ASP A 159 7.29 6.16 2.09
N ASN A 160 7.92 5.02 1.80
CA ASN A 160 7.27 3.72 1.90
C ASN A 160 7.26 3.14 3.33
N LEU A 161 8.09 3.67 4.24
CA LEU A 161 8.17 3.22 5.63
C LEU A 161 8.35 4.43 6.57
N PRO A 162 7.27 5.20 6.85
CA PRO A 162 7.33 6.52 7.47
C PRO A 162 7.65 6.48 8.98
N VAL A 163 8.82 5.97 9.33
CA VAL A 163 9.31 5.88 10.72
C VAL A 163 9.50 7.26 11.33
N SER A 164 9.96 8.24 10.56
CA SER A 164 10.15 9.61 11.01
C SER A 164 8.86 10.26 11.53
N ILE A 165 7.74 9.97 10.87
CA ILE A 165 6.42 10.47 11.29
C ILE A 165 6.01 9.82 12.61
N MET A 166 6.20 8.51 12.76
CA MET A 166 5.89 7.77 13.97
C MET A 166 6.67 8.31 15.18
N LEU A 167 7.96 8.62 15.00
CA LEU A 167 8.79 9.25 16.02
C LEU A 167 8.32 10.67 16.35
N ALA A 168 7.95 11.46 15.35
CA ALA A 168 7.40 12.81 15.52
C ALA A 168 6.06 12.81 16.29
N MET A 169 5.27 11.73 16.18
CA MET A 169 4.05 11.51 16.98
C MET A 169 4.33 11.10 18.42
N GLY A 170 5.59 10.92 18.80
CA GLY A 170 6.02 10.65 20.19
C GLY A 170 6.29 9.18 20.51
N ALA A 171 6.34 8.29 19.53
CA ALA A 171 6.77 6.92 19.76
C ALA A 171 8.24 6.89 20.21
N ARG A 172 8.51 6.21 21.33
CA ARG A 172 9.89 6.04 21.85
C ARG A 172 10.63 4.87 21.22
N THR A 173 9.88 3.87 20.81
CA THR A 173 10.38 2.70 20.10
C THR A 173 9.44 2.45 18.92
N VAL A 174 10.00 2.23 17.74
CA VAL A 174 9.24 1.96 16.53
C VAL A 174 9.58 0.55 16.04
N ILE A 175 8.56 -0.26 15.81
CA ILE A 175 8.68 -1.52 15.09
C ILE A 175 8.28 -1.23 13.65
N ALA A 176 9.22 -1.36 12.73
CA ALA A 176 9.02 -1.07 11.32
C ALA A 176 9.05 -2.36 10.49
N ILE A 177 7.93 -2.65 9.82
CA ILE A 177 7.78 -3.87 9.02
C ILE A 177 7.81 -3.52 7.55
N ASP A 178 8.91 -3.88 6.90
CA ASP A 178 9.08 -3.73 5.47
C ASP A 178 8.69 -5.02 4.74
N VAL A 179 7.80 -4.89 3.77
CA VAL A 179 7.39 -5.97 2.86
C VAL A 179 7.66 -5.61 1.40
N SER A 180 8.51 -4.62 1.17
CA SER A 180 8.98 -4.28 -0.18
C SER A 180 9.76 -5.46 -0.80
N SER A 181 9.91 -5.48 -2.10
CA SER A 181 10.72 -6.52 -2.75
C SER A 181 12.19 -6.28 -2.43
N ILE A 182 12.91 -7.37 -2.11
CA ILE A 182 14.36 -7.38 -2.21
C ILE A 182 14.71 -6.94 -3.64
N ASP A 183 15.80 -6.18 -3.79
CA ASP A 183 16.30 -5.74 -5.09
C ASP A 183 16.39 -6.94 -6.05
N ASP A 184 15.42 -7.04 -6.94
CA ASP A 184 15.45 -7.98 -8.03
C ASP A 184 16.30 -7.38 -9.15
N THR A 185 17.57 -7.72 -9.13
CA THR A 185 18.55 -7.32 -10.14
C THR A 185 18.48 -8.16 -11.42
N THR A 186 17.44 -8.99 -11.57
CA THR A 186 17.25 -9.84 -12.75
C THR A 186 17.20 -8.98 -14.00
N SER A 187 18.10 -9.22 -14.93
CA SER A 187 18.13 -8.54 -16.22
C SER A 187 16.86 -8.84 -17.01
N GLN A 188 16.18 -7.80 -17.45
CA GLN A 188 15.01 -7.92 -18.32
C GLN A 188 15.46 -7.84 -19.77
N SER A 189 14.95 -8.71 -20.63
CA SER A 189 15.34 -8.76 -22.04
C SER A 189 14.11 -8.92 -22.93
N TYR A 190 13.50 -7.79 -23.31
CA TYR A 190 12.42 -7.75 -24.30
C TYR A 190 12.68 -6.72 -25.43
N GLY A 191 13.92 -6.19 -25.51
CA GLY A 191 14.33 -5.20 -26.52
C GLY A 191 13.78 -3.79 -26.23
N ASP A 192 13.96 -2.89 -27.20
CA ASP A 192 13.60 -1.46 -27.05
C ASP A 192 12.09 -1.20 -27.29
N THR A 193 11.40 -2.15 -27.91
CA THR A 193 9.98 -2.03 -28.24
C THR A 193 9.21 -3.30 -27.86
N LEU A 194 7.98 -3.15 -27.37
CA LEU A 194 7.14 -4.26 -26.96
C LEU A 194 5.78 -4.18 -27.66
N SER A 195 5.45 -5.17 -28.51
CA SER A 195 4.15 -5.27 -29.15
C SER A 195 3.10 -5.83 -28.18
N GLY A 196 2.03 -5.08 -27.93
CA GLY A 196 0.92 -5.53 -27.09
C GLY A 196 0.25 -6.81 -27.61
N TRP A 197 0.15 -6.97 -28.93
CA TRP A 197 -0.36 -8.21 -29.55
C TRP A 197 0.55 -9.40 -29.29
N TRP A 198 1.85 -9.20 -29.36
CA TRP A 198 2.83 -10.24 -29.04
C TRP A 198 2.72 -10.66 -27.57
N VAL A 199 2.61 -9.70 -26.64
CA VAL A 199 2.38 -9.97 -25.21
C VAL A 199 1.10 -10.78 -25.00
N LEU A 200 0.00 -10.37 -25.62
CA LEU A 200 -1.29 -11.04 -25.50
C LEU A 200 -1.24 -12.50 -25.98
N LEU A 201 -0.68 -12.72 -27.16
CA LEU A 201 -0.55 -14.07 -27.74
C LEU A 201 0.35 -14.97 -26.89
N ASN A 202 1.48 -14.44 -26.40
CA ASN A 202 2.42 -15.21 -25.60
C ASN A 202 1.95 -15.45 -24.16
N ARG A 203 1.01 -14.69 -23.66
CA ARG A 203 0.41 -14.92 -22.32
C ARG A 203 -0.28 -16.29 -22.24
N PHE A 204 -0.81 -16.78 -23.34
CA PHE A 204 -1.49 -18.09 -23.44
C PHE A 204 -0.57 -19.20 -23.94
N ASN A 205 0.67 -18.91 -24.29
CA ASN A 205 1.64 -19.89 -24.75
C ASN A 205 2.44 -20.47 -23.59
N PRO A 206 2.29 -21.75 -23.24
CA PRO A 206 2.99 -22.37 -22.11
C PRO A 206 4.51 -22.48 -22.30
N PHE A 207 4.99 -22.31 -23.54
CA PHE A 207 6.42 -22.38 -23.90
C PHE A 207 7.08 -21.00 -23.99
N SER A 208 6.36 -19.91 -23.68
CA SER A 208 6.92 -18.56 -23.78
C SER A 208 7.63 -18.16 -22.49
N ASN A 209 8.76 -17.44 -22.64
CA ASN A 209 9.50 -16.85 -21.52
C ASN A 209 8.88 -15.53 -21.01
N MET A 210 7.55 -15.45 -20.93
CA MET A 210 6.80 -14.27 -20.46
C MET A 210 7.20 -13.81 -19.04
N ARG A 211 7.83 -14.66 -18.25
CA ARG A 211 8.33 -14.33 -16.90
C ARG A 211 9.38 -13.22 -16.89
N MET A 212 9.94 -12.90 -18.05
CA MET A 212 10.96 -11.86 -18.22
C MET A 212 10.35 -10.47 -18.50
N ILE A 213 9.04 -10.35 -18.63
CA ILE A 213 8.37 -9.06 -18.90
C ILE A 213 7.70 -8.58 -17.62
N PRO A 214 8.19 -7.47 -17.02
CA PRO A 214 7.60 -6.93 -15.80
C PRO A 214 6.20 -6.40 -16.09
N SER A 215 5.27 -6.65 -15.19
CA SER A 215 3.95 -6.04 -15.24
C SER A 215 3.99 -4.56 -14.83
N ILE A 216 2.96 -3.78 -15.19
CA ILE A 216 2.85 -2.38 -14.75
C ILE A 216 2.90 -2.25 -13.22
N PRO A 217 2.19 -3.07 -12.43
CA PRO A 217 2.34 -3.05 -10.97
C PRO A 217 3.77 -3.34 -10.48
N ASP A 218 4.52 -4.22 -11.17
CA ASP A 218 5.90 -4.52 -10.79
C ASP A 218 6.81 -3.30 -11.05
N ILE A 219 6.64 -2.63 -12.19
CA ILE A 219 7.37 -1.40 -12.51
C ILE A 219 7.04 -0.30 -11.49
N GLN A 220 5.77 -0.11 -11.17
CA GLN A 220 5.34 0.88 -10.17
C GLN A 220 5.91 0.58 -8.78
N THR A 221 5.91 -0.69 -8.37
CA THR A 221 6.50 -1.11 -7.10
C THR A 221 8.00 -0.84 -7.05
N ARG A 222 8.72 -1.05 -8.15
CA ARG A 222 10.15 -0.73 -8.24
C ARG A 222 10.40 0.78 -8.19
N LEU A 223 9.56 1.57 -8.83
CA LEU A 223 9.65 3.04 -8.76
C LEU A 223 9.44 3.54 -7.33
N THR A 224 8.42 3.06 -6.64
CA THR A 224 8.19 3.40 -5.22
C THR A 224 9.35 2.99 -4.33
N TYR A 225 9.94 1.83 -4.54
CA TYR A 225 11.13 1.41 -3.81
C TYR A 225 12.32 2.35 -4.06
N THR A 226 12.61 2.65 -5.33
CA THR A 226 13.75 3.51 -5.71
C THR A 226 13.65 4.91 -5.10
N THR A 227 12.44 5.49 -5.06
CA THR A 227 12.23 6.83 -4.47
C THR A 227 12.35 6.83 -2.96
N SER A 228 11.98 5.75 -2.29
CA SER A 228 11.95 5.66 -0.83
C SER A 228 13.22 5.04 -0.19
N VAL A 229 14.19 4.57 -0.98
CA VAL A 229 15.43 3.93 -0.47
C VAL A 229 16.15 4.80 0.57
N LYS A 230 16.30 6.09 0.33
CA LYS A 230 16.97 7.00 1.27
C LYS A 230 16.25 7.08 2.63
N MET A 231 14.92 7.10 2.59
CA MET A 231 14.11 7.14 3.82
C MET A 231 14.22 5.82 4.57
N LEU A 232 14.25 4.71 3.84
CA LEU A 232 14.44 3.37 4.40
C LEU A 232 15.81 3.22 5.08
N GLU A 233 16.88 3.68 4.44
CA GLU A 233 18.23 3.68 5.03
C GLU A 233 18.30 4.56 6.29
N SER A 234 17.66 5.71 6.28
CA SER A 234 17.54 6.58 7.45
C SER A 234 16.75 5.91 8.58
N ALA A 235 15.68 5.19 8.26
CA ALA A 235 14.91 4.45 9.24
C ALA A 235 15.73 3.32 9.87
N LYS A 236 16.49 2.55 9.07
CA LYS A 236 17.39 1.48 9.54
C LYS A 236 18.51 1.99 10.43
N ALA A 237 19.02 3.19 10.18
CA ALA A 237 20.08 3.80 10.96
C ALA A 237 19.60 4.40 12.31
N ASN A 238 18.29 4.47 12.54
CA ASN A 238 17.74 5.06 13.74
C ASN A 238 17.69 4.06 14.89
N GLU A 239 18.37 4.35 15.99
CA GLU A 239 18.44 3.47 17.18
C GLU A 239 17.07 3.19 17.85
N ALA A 240 16.09 4.08 17.68
CA ALA A 240 14.73 3.89 18.18
C ALA A 240 13.86 2.98 17.28
N CYS A 241 14.38 2.54 16.14
CA CYS A 241 13.68 1.74 15.15
C CYS A 241 14.18 0.29 15.18
N LEU A 242 13.27 -0.64 15.41
CA LEU A 242 13.45 -2.08 15.20
C LEU A 242 12.92 -2.41 13.80
N TYR A 243 13.85 -2.78 12.92
CA TYR A 243 13.56 -3.07 11.51
C TYR A 243 13.62 -4.58 11.24
#